data_63e2953c8053151a1f0e6cf9cd6b044c
#
_entry.id   63e2953c8053151a1f0e6cf9cd6b044c
#
_cell.length_a   1.000
_cell.length_b   1.000
_cell.length_c   1.000
_cell.angle_alpha   90.00
_cell.angle_beta   90.00
_cell.angle_gamma   90.00
#
_symmetry.space_group_name_H-M   'P 1'
#
loop_
_entity.id
_entity.type
_entity.pdbx_description
1 polymer ?
#
loop_
_entity_poly.entity_id
_entity_poly.type
_entity_poly.pdbx_seq_one_letter_code
_entity_poly.pdbx_strand_id
1 'polypeptide(L)'
;INKISLKEILNVKGDFETNKEQRLTGFWNHKLNKNINEGLDKNLSLKNLILQKSIKKSQAESFLAQNKPNIVISNSLSSTFSKGDSLATNIDSEKSGSNYTNTISLNFAWSIFDGGQNKNSYKSKIADAESEKYAYENLKNVLNTSISKAYLNLKLNEEKIISSLKEIESSKESVRLSRLRYDVGISTLKDVLVRQSELSNAKSKNINAIFNYNLNIVELERLTFLDKSKNCLGSNNTKIKDTESICNI
;
A
#
# COMPACT_ATOMS: atom_id res chain seq x y z
N ILE A 1 11.55 -19.24 -0.73
CA ILE A 1 11.35 -18.04 0.12
C ILE A 1 10.04 -17.35 -0.26
N ASN A 2 9.83 -17.06 -1.53
CA ASN A 2 8.63 -16.31 -1.98
C ASN A 2 7.29 -17.04 -1.74
N LYS A 3 7.24 -18.38 -1.78
CA LYS A 3 6.01 -19.15 -1.48
C LYS A 3 5.61 -19.04 0.00
N ILE A 4 6.60 -19.08 0.91
CA ILE A 4 6.35 -18.98 2.36
C ILE A 4 5.83 -17.59 2.71
N SER A 5 6.49 -16.52 2.22
CA SER A 5 6.03 -15.15 2.44
C SER A 5 4.65 -14.89 1.84
N LEU A 6 4.35 -15.49 0.69
CA LEU A 6 3.04 -15.35 0.06
C LEU A 6 1.94 -16.08 0.85
N LYS A 7 2.23 -17.26 1.41
CA LYS A 7 1.34 -17.98 2.33
C LYS A 7 0.98 -17.13 3.55
N GLU A 8 1.99 -16.48 4.13
CA GLU A 8 1.82 -15.61 5.30
C GLU A 8 0.93 -14.40 4.97
N ILE A 9 1.21 -13.70 3.87
CA ILE A 9 0.45 -12.52 3.44
C ILE A 9 -1.00 -12.88 3.10
N LEU A 10 -1.23 -14.01 2.41
CA LEU A 10 -2.56 -14.45 1.99
C LEU A 10 -3.33 -15.20 3.08
N ASN A 11 -2.68 -15.55 4.20
CA ASN A 11 -3.23 -16.35 5.29
C ASN A 11 -3.89 -17.67 4.80
N VAL A 12 -3.27 -18.31 3.81
CA VAL A 12 -3.79 -19.55 3.19
C VAL A 12 -3.13 -20.77 3.82
N LYS A 13 -3.92 -21.71 4.33
CA LYS A 13 -3.43 -22.94 4.99
C LYS A 13 -3.08 -24.09 4.02
N GLY A 14 -3.35 -23.97 2.72
CA GLY A 14 -3.08 -25.00 1.72
C GLY A 14 -1.74 -24.83 0.99
N ASP A 15 -1.35 -25.85 0.21
CA ASP A 15 -0.30 -25.69 -0.79
C ASP A 15 -0.90 -25.10 -2.06
N PHE A 16 -0.22 -24.10 -2.62
CA PHE A 16 -0.61 -23.49 -3.89
C PHE A 16 0.60 -23.47 -4.83
N GLU A 17 0.34 -23.61 -6.11
CA GLU A 17 1.33 -23.42 -7.15
C GLU A 17 1.04 -22.13 -7.92
N THR A 18 2.09 -21.44 -8.28
CA THR A 18 1.98 -20.29 -9.20
C THR A 18 1.78 -20.81 -10.62
N ASN A 19 0.96 -20.14 -11.42
CA ASN A 19 0.83 -20.45 -12.83
C ASN A 19 2.20 -20.33 -13.49
N LYS A 20 2.64 -21.42 -14.16
CA LYS A 20 3.95 -21.49 -14.81
C LYS A 20 3.98 -20.80 -16.18
N GLU A 21 2.84 -20.39 -16.70
CA GLU A 21 2.76 -19.68 -17.98
C GLU A 21 3.17 -18.23 -17.80
N GLN A 22 4.31 -17.86 -18.40
CA GLN A 22 4.79 -16.49 -18.45
C GLN A 22 4.09 -15.74 -19.59
N ARG A 23 2.83 -15.38 -19.39
CA ARG A 23 2.06 -14.59 -20.35
C ARG A 23 1.91 -13.16 -19.86
N LEU A 24 1.65 -12.25 -20.79
CA LEU A 24 1.19 -10.90 -20.46
C LEU A 24 -0.13 -11.00 -19.69
N THR A 25 -0.20 -10.38 -18.50
CA THR A 25 -1.38 -10.46 -17.64
C THR A 25 -2.50 -9.53 -18.07
N GLY A 26 -2.27 -8.68 -19.08
CA GLY A 26 -3.22 -7.71 -19.62
C GLY A 26 -2.50 -6.47 -20.14
N PHE A 27 -3.30 -5.47 -20.54
CA PHE A 27 -2.82 -4.21 -21.10
C PHE A 27 -3.30 -3.02 -20.28
N TRP A 28 -2.44 -2.00 -20.19
CA TRP A 28 -2.78 -0.76 -19.50
C TRP A 28 -3.27 0.28 -20.51
N ASN A 29 -4.57 0.58 -20.47
CA ASN A 29 -5.23 1.48 -21.42
C ASN A 29 -5.53 2.88 -20.84
N HIS A 30 -5.00 3.20 -19.67
CA HIS A 30 -5.29 4.47 -19.03
C HIS A 30 -4.17 5.48 -19.26
N LYS A 31 -4.55 6.73 -19.60
CA LYS A 31 -3.61 7.84 -19.77
C LYS A 31 -3.02 8.27 -18.43
N LEU A 32 -1.82 8.85 -18.45
CA LEU A 32 -1.10 9.28 -17.24
C LEU A 32 -1.95 10.19 -16.32
N ASN A 33 -2.61 11.20 -16.89
CA ASN A 33 -3.42 12.13 -16.10
C ASN A 33 -4.58 11.43 -15.37
N LYS A 34 -5.21 10.43 -16.00
CA LYS A 34 -6.26 9.63 -15.34
C LYS A 34 -5.67 8.81 -14.20
N ASN A 35 -4.51 8.20 -14.40
CA ASN A 35 -3.81 7.43 -13.36
C ASN A 35 -3.51 8.30 -12.14
N ILE A 36 -3.00 9.51 -12.35
CA ILE A 36 -2.66 10.44 -11.26
C ILE A 36 -3.93 10.85 -10.50
N ASN A 37 -4.97 11.28 -11.22
CA ASN A 37 -6.21 11.76 -10.60
C ASN A 37 -6.88 10.66 -9.75
N GLU A 38 -7.05 9.47 -10.31
CA GLU A 38 -7.67 8.34 -9.60
C GLU A 38 -6.81 7.88 -8.40
N GLY A 39 -5.49 7.81 -8.59
CA GLY A 39 -4.57 7.41 -7.54
C GLY A 39 -4.57 8.39 -6.36
N LEU A 40 -4.64 9.70 -6.62
CA LEU A 40 -4.70 10.70 -5.56
C LEU A 40 -6.07 10.73 -4.87
N ASP A 41 -7.17 10.61 -5.63
CA ASP A 41 -8.52 10.66 -5.07
C ASP A 41 -8.84 9.44 -4.18
N LYS A 42 -8.45 8.26 -4.61
CA LYS A 42 -8.75 7.01 -3.90
C LYS A 42 -7.77 6.66 -2.79
N ASN A 43 -6.65 7.38 -2.68
CA ASN A 43 -5.61 7.03 -1.72
C ASN A 43 -6.05 7.25 -0.26
N LEU A 44 -6.12 6.15 0.48
CA LEU A 44 -6.56 6.17 1.89
C LEU A 44 -5.55 6.87 2.81
N SER A 45 -4.26 6.84 2.50
CA SER A 45 -3.24 7.53 3.31
C SER A 45 -3.38 9.05 3.21
N LEU A 46 -3.72 9.58 2.03
CA LEU A 46 -4.04 11.01 1.88
C LEU A 46 -5.29 11.41 2.68
N LYS A 47 -6.35 10.59 2.60
CA LYS A 47 -7.57 10.81 3.39
C LYS A 47 -7.30 10.76 4.89
N ASN A 48 -6.45 9.84 5.33
CA ASN A 48 -6.05 9.73 6.72
C ASN A 48 -5.34 11.01 7.22
N LEU A 49 -4.42 11.59 6.44
CA LEU A 49 -3.74 12.84 6.82
C LEU A 49 -4.71 14.03 6.96
N ILE A 50 -5.74 14.09 6.10
CA ILE A 50 -6.81 15.10 6.24
C ILE A 50 -7.57 14.92 7.56
N LEU A 51 -7.90 13.68 7.92
CA LEU A 51 -8.58 13.36 9.18
C LEU A 51 -7.68 13.66 10.38
N GLN A 52 -6.38 13.31 10.32
CA GLN A 52 -5.40 13.61 11.37
C GLN A 52 -5.31 15.13 11.63
N LYS A 53 -5.25 15.93 10.56
CA LYS A 53 -5.31 17.39 10.69
C LYS A 53 -6.57 17.86 11.41
N SER A 54 -7.74 17.28 11.10
CA SER A 54 -9.00 17.60 11.77
C SER A 54 -8.98 17.21 13.25
N ILE A 55 -8.46 16.02 13.56
CA ILE A 55 -8.28 15.57 14.94
C ILE A 55 -7.40 16.53 15.73
N LYS A 56 -6.24 16.94 15.18
CA LYS A 56 -5.34 17.89 15.85
C LYS A 56 -6.01 19.24 16.11
N LYS A 57 -6.84 19.74 15.16
CA LYS A 57 -7.63 20.96 15.38
C LYS A 57 -8.64 20.81 16.51
N SER A 58 -9.41 19.70 16.54
CA SER A 58 -10.36 19.46 17.62
C SER A 58 -9.66 19.29 18.99
N GLN A 59 -8.48 18.66 19.00
CA GLN A 59 -7.63 18.61 20.20
C GLN A 59 -7.16 20.01 20.64
N ALA A 60 -6.82 20.88 19.70
CA ALA A 60 -6.48 22.26 20.04
C ALA A 60 -7.67 22.98 20.71
N GLU A 61 -8.86 22.88 20.14
CA GLU A 61 -10.06 23.48 20.72
C GLU A 61 -10.37 22.97 22.12
N SER A 62 -10.07 21.70 22.41
CA SER A 62 -10.25 21.14 23.76
C SER A 62 -9.42 21.84 24.82
N PHE A 63 -8.22 22.35 24.49
CA PHE A 63 -7.43 23.14 25.43
C PHE A 63 -8.09 24.48 25.78
N LEU A 64 -8.73 25.12 24.80
CA LEU A 64 -9.49 26.36 25.10
C LEU A 64 -10.74 26.06 25.94
N ALA A 65 -11.33 24.90 25.80
CA ALA A 65 -12.47 24.48 26.59
C ALA A 65 -12.11 24.26 28.07
N GLN A 66 -10.87 23.92 28.40
CA GLN A 66 -10.41 23.74 29.79
C GLN A 66 -10.46 25.03 30.60
N ASN A 67 -10.48 26.22 29.98
CA ASN A 67 -10.65 27.49 30.65
C ASN A 67 -12.13 27.83 30.93
N LYS A 68 -13.06 26.95 30.54
CA LYS A 68 -14.49 27.12 30.83
C LYS A 68 -14.86 26.40 32.12
N PRO A 69 -15.93 26.88 32.83
CA PRO A 69 -16.45 26.15 33.98
C PRO A 69 -16.85 24.74 33.63
N ASN A 70 -16.48 23.79 34.49
CA ASN A 70 -16.88 22.39 34.38
C ASN A 70 -17.78 22.02 35.58
N ILE A 71 -18.93 21.44 35.28
CA ILE A 71 -19.89 20.94 36.25
C ILE A 71 -20.03 19.45 36.05
N VAL A 72 -19.73 18.70 37.11
CA VAL A 72 -19.82 17.22 37.09
C VAL A 72 -20.78 16.79 38.20
N ILE A 73 -21.83 16.07 37.81
CA ILE A 73 -22.71 15.37 38.75
C ILE A 73 -22.28 13.89 38.74
N SER A 74 -21.99 13.35 39.91
CA SER A 74 -21.66 11.93 40.04
C SER A 74 -22.52 11.29 41.10
N ASN A 75 -22.94 10.06 40.85
CA ASN A 75 -23.61 9.19 41.84
C ASN A 75 -22.78 7.92 41.98
N SER A 76 -22.38 7.60 43.20
CA SER A 76 -21.69 6.36 43.49
C SER A 76 -22.49 5.55 44.53
N LEU A 77 -22.81 4.32 44.19
CA LEU A 77 -23.42 3.33 45.06
C LEU A 77 -22.34 2.30 45.45
N SER A 78 -22.05 2.21 46.73
CA SER A 78 -21.11 1.21 47.24
C SER A 78 -21.82 0.30 48.26
N SER A 79 -21.51 -0.99 48.17
CA SER A 79 -21.94 -2.00 49.14
C SER A 79 -20.69 -2.67 49.68
N THR A 80 -20.51 -2.60 51.00
CA THR A 80 -19.40 -3.24 51.70
C THR A 80 -19.96 -4.28 52.65
N PHE A 81 -19.53 -5.50 52.46
CA PHE A 81 -19.80 -6.59 53.39
C PHE A 81 -18.51 -6.88 54.17
N SER A 82 -18.58 -6.85 55.50
CA SER A 82 -17.48 -7.22 56.38
C SER A 82 -17.90 -8.38 57.31
N LYS A 83 -17.03 -9.38 57.36
CA LYS A 83 -17.15 -10.48 58.31
C LYS A 83 -15.83 -10.64 59.05
N GLY A 84 -15.85 -10.67 60.33
CA GLY A 84 -14.61 -10.84 61.13
C GLY A 84 -14.89 -10.93 62.63
N ASP A 85 -13.93 -11.45 63.38
CA ASP A 85 -13.93 -11.53 64.82
C ASP A 85 -13.42 -10.25 65.44
N SER A 86 -14.06 -9.78 66.49
CA SER A 86 -13.60 -8.64 67.27
C SER A 86 -12.52 -9.09 68.25
N LEU A 87 -11.28 -8.71 68.06
CA LEU A 87 -10.18 -9.00 68.99
C LEU A 87 -10.28 -8.27 70.37
N ALA A 88 -11.29 -7.45 70.55
CA ALA A 88 -11.38 -6.60 71.74
C ALA A 88 -12.24 -7.13 72.87
N THR A 89 -12.94 -8.25 72.71
CA THR A 89 -13.76 -8.87 73.76
C THR A 89 -13.70 -10.38 73.63
N ASN A 90 -13.36 -11.08 74.74
CA ASN A 90 -13.35 -12.56 74.89
C ASN A 90 -14.76 -13.20 74.75
N ILE A 91 -15.51 -12.79 73.76
CA ILE A 91 -16.84 -13.37 73.46
C ILE A 91 -16.81 -13.75 72.01
N ASP A 92 -16.82 -15.05 71.75
CA ASP A 92 -17.01 -15.65 70.40
C ASP A 92 -18.33 -15.13 69.78
N SER A 93 -18.27 -14.00 69.12
CA SER A 93 -19.35 -13.47 68.25
C SER A 93 -18.83 -13.06 66.89
N GLU A 94 -19.04 -13.95 65.96
CA GLU A 94 -18.90 -13.59 64.50
C GLU A 94 -19.82 -12.39 64.25
N LYS A 95 -19.23 -11.20 64.07
CA LYS A 95 -19.96 -10.03 63.62
C LYS A 95 -19.88 -9.91 62.13
N SER A 96 -21.00 -10.04 61.45
CA SER A 96 -21.16 -9.70 60.05
C SER A 96 -21.91 -8.39 59.92
N GLY A 97 -21.40 -7.48 59.09
CA GLY A 97 -22.05 -6.22 58.82
C GLY A 97 -22.12 -5.95 57.33
N SER A 98 -23.23 -5.46 56.85
CA SER A 98 -23.36 -4.91 55.48
C SER A 98 -23.61 -3.40 55.57
N ASN A 99 -22.85 -2.64 54.79
CA ASN A 99 -23.04 -1.20 54.68
C ASN A 99 -23.37 -0.85 53.23
N TYR A 100 -24.43 -0.10 53.02
CA TYR A 100 -24.84 0.42 51.74
C TYR A 100 -24.73 1.95 51.79
N THR A 101 -23.89 2.50 50.91
CA THR A 101 -23.70 3.95 50.84
C THR A 101 -24.03 4.43 49.43
N ASN A 102 -24.95 5.38 49.34
CA ASN A 102 -25.24 6.09 48.11
C ASN A 102 -24.79 7.55 48.29
N THR A 103 -23.87 7.98 47.44
CA THR A 103 -23.32 9.34 47.48
C THR A 103 -23.62 10.04 46.16
N ILE A 104 -24.35 11.14 46.21
CA ILE A 104 -24.56 12.04 45.08
C ILE A 104 -23.70 13.26 45.33
N SER A 105 -22.85 13.62 44.37
CA SER A 105 -22.00 14.80 44.45
C SER A 105 -22.13 15.69 43.21
N LEU A 106 -22.12 16.99 43.44
CA LEU A 106 -22.07 18.03 42.44
C LEU A 106 -20.73 18.77 42.59
N ASN A 107 -19.86 18.64 41.61
CA ASN A 107 -18.57 19.30 41.60
C ASN A 107 -18.57 20.41 40.56
N PHE A 108 -18.21 21.62 40.99
CA PHE A 108 -17.96 22.79 40.12
C PHE A 108 -16.47 23.10 40.16
N ALA A 109 -15.82 23.11 38.95
CA ALA A 109 -14.43 23.46 38.81
C ALA A 109 -14.27 24.49 37.69
N TRP A 110 -13.57 25.57 38.00
CA TRP A 110 -13.25 26.62 37.02
C TRP A 110 -11.84 27.14 37.22
N SER A 111 -11.00 26.97 36.21
CA SER A 111 -9.67 27.58 36.19
C SER A 111 -9.76 29.02 35.66
N ILE A 112 -9.72 29.99 36.57
CA ILE A 112 -9.82 31.40 36.22
C ILE A 112 -8.53 31.93 35.58
N PHE A 113 -7.38 31.39 36.02
CA PHE A 113 -6.06 31.75 35.51
C PHE A 113 -5.12 30.56 35.51
N ASP A 114 -4.52 30.30 34.35
CA ASP A 114 -3.62 29.14 34.12
C ASP A 114 -2.20 29.59 33.66
N GLY A 115 -1.85 30.88 33.80
CA GLY A 115 -0.57 31.40 33.32
C GLY A 115 -0.40 31.35 31.80
N GLY A 116 -1.47 31.12 31.06
CA GLY A 116 -1.46 31.00 29.59
C GLY A 116 -1.11 29.60 29.06
N GLN A 117 -1.08 28.58 29.93
CA GLN A 117 -0.75 27.20 29.58
C GLN A 117 -1.69 26.66 28.48
N ASN A 118 -3.00 26.80 28.65
CA ASN A 118 -3.98 26.28 27.68
C ASN A 118 -3.90 27.00 26.34
N LYS A 119 -3.66 28.33 26.35
CA LYS A 119 -3.44 29.11 25.11
C LYS A 119 -2.20 28.67 24.36
N ASN A 120 -1.11 28.39 25.05
CA ASN A 120 0.12 27.91 24.42
C ASN A 120 -0.02 26.45 23.92
N SER A 121 -0.73 25.61 24.67
CA SER A 121 -1.07 24.25 24.25
C SER A 121 -1.96 24.25 23.00
N TYR A 122 -2.95 25.16 22.94
CA TYR A 122 -3.75 25.38 21.72
C TYR A 122 -2.87 25.73 20.52
N LYS A 123 -1.95 26.71 20.66
CA LYS A 123 -1.05 27.10 19.57
C LYS A 123 -0.15 25.96 19.13
N SER A 124 0.37 25.18 20.07
CA SER A 124 1.18 23.98 19.77
C SER A 124 0.39 22.98 18.94
N LYS A 125 -0.86 22.69 19.30
CA LYS A 125 -1.71 21.74 18.57
C LYS A 125 -2.14 22.26 17.20
N ILE A 126 -2.30 23.56 17.03
CA ILE A 126 -2.53 24.18 15.72
C ILE A 126 -1.29 24.01 14.83
N ALA A 127 -0.09 24.18 15.38
CA ALA A 127 1.16 23.93 14.64
C ALA A 127 1.30 22.45 14.24
N ASP A 128 0.92 21.51 15.13
CA ASP A 128 0.83 20.07 14.81
C ASP A 128 -0.14 19.84 13.63
N ALA A 129 -1.32 20.48 13.64
CA ALA A 129 -2.29 20.36 12.55
C ALA A 129 -1.77 20.94 11.22
N GLU A 130 -0.95 21.97 11.28
CA GLU A 130 -0.29 22.53 10.10
C GLU A 130 0.81 21.61 9.57
N SER A 131 1.55 20.95 10.45
CA SER A 131 2.51 19.89 10.08
C SER A 131 1.82 18.75 9.28
N GLU A 132 0.64 18.31 9.69
CA GLU A 132 -0.14 17.29 8.94
C GLU A 132 -0.54 17.78 7.54
N LYS A 133 -0.77 19.08 7.37
CA LYS A 133 -1.02 19.67 6.05
C LYS A 133 0.21 19.53 5.14
N TYR A 134 1.39 19.84 5.65
CA TYR A 134 2.62 19.68 4.87
C TYR A 134 2.97 18.22 4.60
N ALA A 135 2.67 17.31 5.53
CA ALA A 135 2.78 15.88 5.31
C ALA A 135 1.85 15.40 4.17
N TYR A 136 0.63 15.94 4.10
CA TYR A 136 -0.31 15.67 3.00
C TYR A 136 0.26 16.14 1.64
N GLU A 137 0.75 17.37 1.54
CA GLU A 137 1.32 17.88 0.29
C GLU A 137 2.56 17.09 -0.15
N ASN A 138 3.41 16.73 0.80
CA ASN A 138 4.57 15.88 0.52
C ASN A 138 4.15 14.49 0.00
N LEU A 139 3.23 13.81 0.68
CA LEU A 139 2.74 12.50 0.25
C LEU A 139 2.07 12.57 -1.13
N LYS A 140 1.29 13.63 -1.40
CA LYS A 140 0.69 13.88 -2.72
C LYS A 140 1.75 13.97 -3.82
N ASN A 141 2.85 14.69 -3.58
CA ASN A 141 3.96 14.82 -4.53
C ASN A 141 4.69 13.48 -4.73
N VAL A 142 4.93 12.73 -3.65
CA VAL A 142 5.52 11.39 -3.70
C VAL A 142 4.66 10.42 -4.51
N LEU A 143 3.35 10.41 -4.28
CA LEU A 143 2.41 9.57 -5.04
C LEU A 143 2.38 9.94 -6.52
N ASN A 144 2.28 11.23 -6.84
CA ASN A 144 2.32 11.71 -8.22
C ASN A 144 3.60 11.24 -8.94
N THR A 145 4.75 11.38 -8.30
CA THR A 145 6.04 10.92 -8.83
C THR A 145 6.07 9.40 -8.99
N SER A 146 5.56 8.65 -8.02
CA SER A 146 5.55 7.18 -8.06
C SER A 146 4.64 6.65 -9.17
N ILE A 147 3.44 7.22 -9.33
CA ILE A 147 2.51 6.88 -10.42
C ILE A 147 3.14 7.20 -11.78
N SER A 148 3.72 8.38 -11.92
CA SER A 148 4.37 8.79 -13.17
C SER A 148 5.54 7.88 -13.53
N LYS A 149 6.36 7.52 -12.55
CA LYS A 149 7.49 6.61 -12.73
C LYS A 149 7.03 5.21 -13.12
N ALA A 150 6.02 4.67 -12.44
CA ALA A 150 5.46 3.35 -12.77
C ALA A 150 4.88 3.33 -14.19
N TYR A 151 4.17 4.39 -14.59
CA TYR A 151 3.63 4.53 -15.95
C TYR A 151 4.71 4.62 -17.03
N LEU A 152 5.76 5.41 -16.80
CA LEU A 152 6.88 5.53 -17.74
C LEU A 152 7.67 4.23 -17.86
N ASN A 153 7.89 3.54 -16.73
CA ASN A 153 8.53 2.22 -16.72
C ASN A 153 7.70 1.16 -17.46
N LEU A 154 6.38 1.22 -17.33
CA LEU A 154 5.48 0.35 -18.09
C LEU A 154 5.67 0.57 -19.61
N LYS A 155 5.64 1.83 -20.06
CA LYS A 155 5.85 2.18 -21.46
C LYS A 155 7.23 1.74 -21.97
N LEU A 156 8.26 1.96 -21.17
CA LEU A 156 9.62 1.50 -21.50
C LEU A 156 9.70 -0.04 -21.67
N ASN A 157 9.02 -0.79 -20.80
CA ASN A 157 9.04 -2.25 -20.90
C ASN A 157 8.16 -2.76 -22.05
N GLU A 158 7.10 -2.04 -22.42
CA GLU A 158 6.32 -2.30 -23.64
C GLU A 158 7.22 -2.23 -24.89
N GLU A 159 8.00 -1.16 -25.03
CA GLU A 159 8.98 -1.02 -26.14
C GLU A 159 10.10 -2.09 -26.09
N LYS A 160 10.56 -2.46 -24.90
CA LYS A 160 11.55 -3.53 -24.74
C LYS A 160 11.01 -4.89 -25.18
N ILE A 161 9.73 -5.19 -24.94
CA ILE A 161 9.09 -6.44 -25.42
C ILE A 161 9.14 -6.46 -26.95
N ILE A 162 8.70 -5.38 -27.61
CA ILE A 162 8.70 -5.29 -29.08
C ILE A 162 10.13 -5.45 -29.63
N SER A 163 11.10 -4.74 -29.07
CA SER A 163 12.50 -4.80 -29.50
C SER A 163 13.11 -6.19 -29.30
N SER A 164 12.88 -6.82 -28.15
CA SER A 164 13.42 -8.15 -27.84
C SER A 164 12.81 -9.26 -28.72
N LEU A 165 11.55 -9.11 -29.16
CA LEU A 165 10.95 -10.03 -30.12
C LEU A 165 11.66 -9.97 -31.48
N LYS A 166 11.95 -8.78 -31.98
CA LYS A 166 12.74 -8.58 -33.21
C LYS A 166 14.16 -9.14 -33.06
N GLU A 167 14.80 -8.96 -31.89
CA GLU A 167 16.10 -9.54 -31.55
C GLU A 167 16.06 -11.09 -31.60
N ILE A 168 14.99 -11.69 -31.05
CA ILE A 168 14.81 -13.16 -31.11
C ILE A 168 14.68 -13.65 -32.55
N GLU A 169 13.89 -12.96 -33.39
CA GLU A 169 13.70 -13.32 -34.79
C GLU A 169 15.03 -13.26 -35.56
N SER A 170 15.77 -12.17 -35.45
CA SER A 170 17.10 -11.99 -36.04
C SER A 170 18.10 -13.04 -35.54
N SER A 171 18.11 -13.34 -34.24
CA SER A 171 19.00 -14.33 -33.64
C SER A 171 18.65 -15.76 -34.11
N LYS A 172 17.37 -16.09 -34.28
CA LYS A 172 16.94 -17.39 -34.87
C LYS A 172 17.52 -17.56 -36.28
N GLU A 173 17.41 -16.52 -37.10
CA GLU A 173 17.93 -16.57 -38.47
C GLU A 173 19.46 -16.66 -38.46
N SER A 174 20.18 -15.95 -37.58
CA SER A 174 21.62 -16.08 -37.41
C SER A 174 22.04 -17.50 -37.03
N VAL A 175 21.32 -18.16 -36.16
CA VAL A 175 21.58 -19.59 -35.81
C VAL A 175 21.36 -20.48 -37.04
N ARG A 176 20.26 -20.27 -37.77
CA ARG A 176 19.96 -21.05 -38.99
C ARG A 176 21.07 -20.95 -40.03
N LEU A 177 21.52 -19.70 -40.32
CA LEU A 177 22.60 -19.44 -41.28
C LEU A 177 23.93 -20.01 -40.78
N SER A 178 24.26 -19.90 -39.50
CA SER A 178 25.49 -20.45 -38.94
C SER A 178 25.52 -21.97 -39.02
N ARG A 179 24.40 -22.65 -38.80
CA ARG A 179 24.30 -24.12 -39.02
C ARG A 179 24.52 -24.50 -40.47
N LEU A 180 23.88 -23.82 -41.43
CA LEU A 180 24.09 -24.10 -42.86
C LEU A 180 25.55 -23.93 -43.26
N ARG A 181 26.26 -22.89 -42.77
CA ARG A 181 27.67 -22.70 -43.04
C ARG A 181 28.56 -23.77 -42.44
N TYR A 182 28.20 -24.29 -41.26
CA TYR A 182 28.87 -25.40 -40.61
C TYR A 182 28.69 -26.70 -41.43
N ASP A 183 27.47 -26.99 -41.86
CA ASP A 183 27.12 -28.20 -42.59
C ASP A 183 27.86 -28.27 -43.95
N VAL A 184 28.14 -27.15 -44.59
CA VAL A 184 28.94 -27.07 -45.82
C VAL A 184 30.44 -26.85 -45.59
N GLY A 185 30.91 -26.92 -44.31
CA GLY A 185 32.32 -26.88 -43.95
C GLY A 185 32.95 -25.48 -43.97
N ILE A 186 32.15 -24.38 -44.07
CA ILE A 186 32.66 -22.99 -44.19
C ILE A 186 32.84 -22.34 -42.80
N SER A 187 32.19 -22.87 -41.73
CA SER A 187 32.32 -22.30 -40.39
C SER A 187 32.57 -23.40 -39.34
N THR A 188 32.90 -22.98 -38.11
CA THR A 188 33.23 -23.90 -37.00
C THR A 188 32.02 -24.19 -36.15
N LEU A 189 32.02 -25.30 -35.41
CA LEU A 189 31.01 -25.59 -34.40
C LEU A 189 30.96 -24.51 -33.30
N LYS A 190 32.10 -23.91 -33.00
CA LYS A 190 32.19 -22.76 -32.06
C LYS A 190 31.29 -21.60 -32.51
N ASP A 191 31.29 -21.28 -33.80
CA ASP A 191 30.45 -20.18 -34.33
C ASP A 191 28.96 -20.47 -34.14
N VAL A 192 28.54 -21.73 -34.37
CA VAL A 192 27.16 -22.16 -34.12
C VAL A 192 26.78 -22.03 -32.65
N LEU A 193 27.66 -22.45 -31.73
CA LEU A 193 27.42 -22.36 -30.30
C LEU A 193 27.33 -20.91 -29.80
N VAL A 194 28.14 -20.00 -30.34
CA VAL A 194 28.07 -18.56 -30.06
C VAL A 194 26.70 -18.01 -30.47
N ARG A 195 26.23 -18.28 -31.70
CA ARG A 195 24.91 -17.82 -32.15
C ARG A 195 23.78 -18.42 -31.36
N GLN A 196 23.90 -19.68 -30.92
CA GLN A 196 22.93 -20.32 -30.05
C GLN A 196 22.86 -19.63 -28.67
N SER A 197 24.01 -19.23 -28.13
CA SER A 197 24.07 -18.45 -26.86
C SER A 197 23.43 -17.08 -27.02
N GLU A 198 23.67 -16.38 -28.16
CA GLU A 198 23.03 -15.09 -28.44
C GLU A 198 21.51 -15.22 -28.51
N LEU A 199 20.97 -16.27 -29.16
CA LEU A 199 19.54 -16.54 -29.18
C LEU A 199 18.98 -16.81 -27.76
N SER A 200 19.71 -17.55 -26.94
CA SER A 200 19.33 -17.81 -25.56
C SER A 200 19.25 -16.50 -24.74
N ASN A 201 20.24 -15.63 -24.94
CA ASN A 201 20.28 -14.32 -24.29
C ASN A 201 19.12 -13.41 -24.75
N ALA A 202 18.80 -13.39 -26.04
CA ALA A 202 17.67 -12.63 -26.58
C ALA A 202 16.33 -13.12 -25.98
N LYS A 203 16.14 -14.44 -25.86
CA LYS A 203 14.96 -15.02 -25.18
C LYS A 203 14.88 -14.61 -23.70
N SER A 204 16.01 -14.62 -22.99
CA SER A 204 16.07 -14.21 -21.59
C SER A 204 15.72 -12.73 -21.41
N LYS A 205 16.19 -11.86 -22.30
CA LYS A 205 15.82 -10.43 -22.32
C LYS A 205 14.32 -10.23 -22.50
N ASN A 206 13.70 -10.98 -23.44
CA ASN A 206 12.24 -10.90 -23.65
C ASN A 206 11.44 -11.35 -22.42
N ILE A 207 11.81 -12.46 -21.80
CA ILE A 207 11.18 -12.94 -20.57
C ILE A 207 11.27 -11.91 -19.47
N ASN A 208 12.44 -11.28 -19.29
CA ASN A 208 12.64 -10.23 -18.30
C ASN A 208 11.83 -8.97 -18.61
N ALA A 209 11.67 -8.61 -19.87
CA ALA A 209 10.85 -7.48 -20.28
C ALA A 209 9.36 -7.72 -19.96
N ILE A 210 8.84 -8.92 -20.28
CA ILE A 210 7.46 -9.33 -19.95
C ILE A 210 7.25 -9.33 -18.43
N PHE A 211 8.18 -9.89 -17.67
CA PHE A 211 8.10 -9.91 -16.21
C PHE A 211 8.03 -8.50 -15.62
N ASN A 212 8.94 -7.61 -16.04
CA ASN A 212 8.97 -6.23 -15.58
C ASN A 212 7.72 -5.45 -16.01
N TYR A 213 7.18 -5.71 -17.19
CA TYR A 213 5.93 -5.13 -17.66
C TYR A 213 4.76 -5.52 -16.73
N ASN A 214 4.64 -6.81 -16.44
CA ASN A 214 3.62 -7.32 -15.53
C ASN A 214 3.75 -6.74 -14.12
N LEU A 215 4.98 -6.59 -13.60
CA LEU A 215 5.22 -5.93 -12.31
C LEU A 215 4.74 -4.47 -12.31
N ASN A 216 5.01 -3.72 -13.38
CA ASN A 216 4.57 -2.33 -13.48
C ASN A 216 3.04 -2.20 -13.62
N ILE A 217 2.37 -3.17 -14.26
CA ILE A 217 0.89 -3.22 -14.26
C ILE A 217 0.37 -3.36 -12.83
N VAL A 218 0.87 -4.36 -12.08
CA VAL A 218 0.43 -4.59 -10.70
C VAL A 218 0.71 -3.37 -9.81
N GLU A 219 1.86 -2.71 -10.00
CA GLU A 219 2.20 -1.49 -9.27
C GLU A 219 1.25 -0.34 -9.62
N LEU A 220 0.87 -0.18 -10.89
CA LEU A 220 -0.12 0.81 -11.29
C LEU A 220 -1.52 0.50 -10.75
N GLU A 221 -1.97 -0.76 -10.80
CA GLU A 221 -3.22 -1.20 -10.18
C GLU A 221 -3.25 -0.84 -8.69
N ARG A 222 -2.15 -1.09 -7.97
CA ARG A 222 -2.00 -0.78 -6.55
C ARG A 222 -2.01 0.73 -6.26
N LEU A 223 -1.35 1.53 -7.09
CA LEU A 223 -1.23 2.98 -6.88
C LEU A 223 -2.46 3.76 -7.33
N THR A 224 -3.17 3.28 -8.35
CA THR A 224 -4.27 4.02 -8.99
C THR A 224 -5.64 3.47 -8.68
N PHE A 225 -5.73 2.24 -8.16
CA PHE A 225 -6.99 1.51 -7.95
C PHE A 225 -7.80 1.36 -9.26
N LEU A 226 -7.12 1.33 -10.39
CA LEU A 226 -7.68 1.08 -11.72
C LEU A 226 -7.32 -0.35 -12.14
N ASP A 227 -8.23 -1.02 -12.83
CA ASP A 227 -8.01 -2.35 -13.35
C ASP A 227 -7.34 -2.31 -14.73
N LYS A 228 -6.46 -3.29 -14.99
CA LYS A 228 -5.93 -3.56 -16.32
C LYS A 228 -7.04 -4.05 -17.26
N SER A 229 -6.89 -3.79 -18.55
CA SER A 229 -7.72 -4.42 -19.57
C SER A 229 -7.28 -5.88 -19.75
N LYS A 230 -8.23 -6.81 -19.67
CA LYS A 230 -8.00 -8.24 -19.96
C LYS A 230 -8.02 -8.54 -21.46
N ASN A 231 -8.59 -7.66 -22.25
CA ASN A 231 -8.70 -7.82 -23.68
C ASN A 231 -7.52 -7.13 -24.37
N CYS A 232 -6.88 -7.81 -25.28
CA CYS A 232 -5.95 -7.18 -26.21
C CYS A 232 -6.68 -6.11 -27.01
N LEU A 233 -6.11 -4.91 -27.03
CA LEU A 233 -6.59 -3.80 -27.85
C LEU A 233 -6.40 -4.14 -29.34
N GLY A 234 -7.36 -4.78 -29.94
CA GLY A 234 -7.24 -5.24 -31.32
C GLY A 234 -8.54 -5.46 -32.03
N SER A 235 -9.68 -4.97 -31.51
CA SER A 235 -10.94 -5.21 -32.25
C SER A 235 -11.46 -4.01 -33.05
N ASN A 236 -11.09 -2.76 -32.78
CA ASN A 236 -11.74 -1.63 -33.48
C ASN A 236 -10.93 -0.34 -33.69
N ASN A 237 -9.59 -0.35 -33.70
CA ASN A 237 -8.88 0.84 -34.18
C ASN A 237 -7.57 0.53 -34.91
N THR A 238 -7.63 0.67 -36.20
CA THR A 238 -6.65 0.56 -37.26
C THR A 238 -5.39 1.41 -37.10
N LYS A 239 -4.53 1.17 -36.10
CA LYS A 239 -3.20 1.79 -36.11
C LYS A 239 -2.09 1.06 -35.37
N ILE A 240 -2.29 -0.13 -34.83
CA ILE A 240 -1.19 -0.86 -34.16
C ILE A 240 -1.15 -2.29 -34.68
N LYS A 241 -0.63 -2.48 -35.91
CA LYS A 241 -0.30 -3.81 -36.46
C LYS A 241 0.74 -4.55 -35.63
N ASP A 242 1.54 -3.85 -34.84
CA ASP A 242 2.63 -4.43 -34.01
C ASP A 242 2.15 -4.94 -32.64
N THR A 243 1.00 -4.52 -32.13
CA THR A 243 0.45 -4.99 -30.83
C THR A 243 -0.37 -6.27 -30.95
N GLU A 244 -0.92 -6.61 -32.11
CA GLU A 244 -1.54 -7.93 -32.35
C GLU A 244 -0.54 -9.07 -32.17
N SER A 245 0.74 -8.85 -32.48
CA SER A 245 1.81 -9.83 -32.28
C SER A 245 2.13 -10.08 -30.80
N ILE A 246 1.89 -9.09 -29.91
CA ILE A 246 2.16 -9.20 -28.47
C ILE A 246 1.05 -9.99 -27.76
N CYS A 247 -0.16 -9.98 -28.31
CA CYS A 247 -1.30 -10.68 -27.74
C CYS A 247 -1.30 -12.19 -27.98
N ASN A 248 -0.55 -12.66 -28.95
CA ASN A 248 -0.50 -14.07 -29.38
C ASN A 248 0.75 -14.82 -28.88
N ILE A 249 1.49 -14.26 -27.90
CA ILE A 249 2.71 -14.85 -27.32
C ILE A 249 2.40 -15.54 -26.01
#